data_7fc000061482bbe39e921227fe6519fc
#
_entry.id   7fc000061482bbe39e921227fe6519fc
#
_cell.length_a   1.000
_cell.length_b   1.000
_cell.length_c   1.000
_cell.angle_alpha   90.00
_cell.angle_beta   90.00
_cell.angle_gamma   90.00
#
_symmetry.space_group_name_H-M   'P 1'
#
loop_
_entity.id
_entity.type
_entity.pdbx_description
1 polymer ?
#
loop_
_entity_poly.entity_id
_entity_poly.type
_entity_poly.pdbx_seq_one_letter_code
_entity_poly.pdbx_strand_id
1 'polypeptide(L)'
;MQTYADMTKEQLQEELAKVRQTYKEYQDKGLKLDMSRGKPSTEQLDLGMGLLNAIDAESLMQAENGLDTRNYGGLDGIPEAKRLMAGIMEVKPEQVIVCGNSSLNTMYDMVARGMLLGYMGETPWAKLDKVKFLCPVPGYDRHFAVTEHFGVEMINVPMTVDGPDMDMVEELVAKDDAIKGIWCVPKYSNPQGIVYPDDTVRRMAALKPAAKDFRIFWDNAYAVHHLYGAEEG
;
A
#
# COMPACT_ATOMS: atom_id res chain seq x y z
N MET A 1 -14.80 27.74 -5.31
CA MET A 1 -15.83 27.16 -6.19
C MET A 1 -17.17 27.29 -5.46
N GLN A 2 -18.22 27.81 -6.11
CA GLN A 2 -19.52 27.94 -5.47
C GLN A 2 -20.10 26.53 -5.25
N THR A 3 -20.60 26.24 -4.05
CA THR A 3 -21.22 24.94 -3.75
C THR A 3 -22.66 24.91 -4.21
N TYR A 4 -23.24 23.73 -4.41
CA TYR A 4 -24.67 23.60 -4.74
C TYR A 4 -25.58 24.21 -3.66
N ALA A 5 -25.12 24.24 -2.41
CA ALA A 5 -25.86 24.86 -1.31
C ALA A 5 -25.96 26.37 -1.43
N ASP A 6 -25.03 27.01 -2.14
CA ASP A 6 -24.97 28.48 -2.33
C ASP A 6 -25.69 28.94 -3.62
N MET A 7 -26.25 28.02 -4.41
CA MET A 7 -26.90 28.30 -5.68
C MET A 7 -28.39 28.65 -5.50
N THR A 8 -28.88 29.57 -6.32
CA THR A 8 -30.34 29.81 -6.42
C THR A 8 -31.03 28.63 -7.10
N LYS A 9 -32.34 28.59 -6.97
CA LYS A 9 -33.17 27.55 -7.64
C LYS A 9 -32.97 27.55 -9.15
N GLU A 10 -32.91 28.73 -9.75
CA GLU A 10 -32.67 28.91 -11.18
C GLU A 10 -31.30 28.38 -11.61
N GLN A 11 -30.25 28.73 -10.87
CA GLN A 11 -28.89 28.23 -11.10
C GLN A 11 -28.81 26.70 -10.96
N LEU A 12 -29.48 26.13 -9.96
CA LEU A 12 -29.56 24.68 -9.79
C LEU A 12 -30.26 23.98 -10.96
N GLN A 13 -31.35 24.62 -11.52
CA GLN A 13 -32.04 24.09 -12.68
C GLN A 13 -31.17 24.11 -13.93
N GLU A 14 -30.44 25.18 -14.17
CA GLU A 14 -29.49 25.27 -15.29
C GLU A 14 -28.36 24.23 -15.15
N GLU A 15 -27.80 24.10 -13.98
CA GLU A 15 -26.73 23.12 -13.72
C GLU A 15 -27.25 21.69 -13.88
N LEU A 16 -28.45 21.40 -13.37
CA LEU A 16 -29.09 20.10 -13.56
C LEU A 16 -29.33 19.80 -15.07
N ALA A 17 -29.69 20.79 -15.84
CA ALA A 17 -29.87 20.61 -17.29
C ALA A 17 -28.56 20.27 -17.99
N LYS A 18 -27.45 20.96 -17.62
CA LYS A 18 -26.10 20.68 -18.14
C LYS A 18 -25.63 19.26 -17.76
N VAL A 19 -25.76 18.89 -16.49
CA VAL A 19 -25.37 17.57 -16.02
C VAL A 19 -26.18 16.47 -16.72
N ARG A 20 -27.49 16.65 -16.89
CA ARG A 20 -28.32 15.70 -17.63
C ARG A 20 -27.92 15.58 -19.09
N GLN A 21 -27.58 16.68 -19.75
CA GLN A 21 -27.08 16.67 -21.11
C GLN A 21 -25.76 15.88 -21.22
N THR A 22 -24.81 16.20 -20.38
CA THR A 22 -23.50 15.49 -20.34
C THR A 22 -23.71 14.00 -20.06
N TYR A 23 -24.57 13.64 -19.11
CA TYR A 23 -24.88 12.25 -18.81
C TYR A 23 -25.47 11.52 -20.05
N LYS A 24 -26.39 12.18 -20.74
CA LYS A 24 -26.96 11.64 -21.98
C LYS A 24 -25.92 11.42 -23.08
N GLU A 25 -24.99 12.36 -23.25
CA GLU A 25 -23.86 12.23 -24.19
C GLU A 25 -22.97 11.03 -23.88
N TYR A 26 -22.71 10.75 -22.60
CA TYR A 26 -21.98 9.55 -22.20
C TYR A 26 -22.77 8.27 -22.44
N GLN A 27 -24.08 8.28 -22.18
CA GLN A 27 -24.94 7.13 -22.50
C GLN A 27 -24.92 6.81 -23.98
N ASP A 28 -25.03 7.85 -24.84
CA ASP A 28 -25.10 7.71 -26.30
C ASP A 28 -23.76 7.18 -26.88
N LYS A 29 -22.64 7.32 -26.17
CA LYS A 29 -21.36 6.69 -26.55
C LYS A 29 -21.38 5.17 -26.43
N GLY A 30 -22.34 4.58 -25.75
CA GLY A 30 -22.47 3.13 -25.59
C GLY A 30 -21.26 2.45 -24.93
N LEU A 31 -20.55 3.15 -24.06
CA LEU A 31 -19.35 2.65 -23.41
C LEU A 31 -19.67 1.42 -22.54
N LYS A 32 -18.83 0.40 -22.64
CA LYS A 32 -18.86 -0.81 -21.81
C LYS A 32 -17.65 -0.81 -20.92
N LEU A 33 -17.68 0.00 -19.86
CA LEU A 33 -16.58 0.14 -18.90
C LEU A 33 -16.92 -0.60 -17.63
N ASP A 34 -15.95 -1.37 -17.13
CA ASP A 34 -16.00 -2.00 -15.81
C ASP A 34 -15.09 -1.23 -14.84
N MET A 35 -15.69 -0.59 -13.86
CA MET A 35 -15.00 0.16 -12.81
C MET A 35 -14.98 -0.59 -11.47
N SER A 36 -15.45 -1.83 -11.44
CA SER A 36 -15.57 -2.61 -10.19
C SER A 36 -14.22 -3.02 -9.62
N ARG A 37 -13.18 -3.12 -10.47
CA ARG A 37 -11.80 -3.44 -10.07
C ARG A 37 -10.79 -2.78 -10.99
N GLY A 38 -9.75 -2.17 -10.39
CA GLY A 38 -8.54 -1.76 -11.11
C GLY A 38 -7.73 -3.01 -11.50
N LYS A 39 -7.60 -3.26 -12.81
CA LYS A 39 -6.76 -4.32 -13.36
C LYS A 39 -5.94 -3.75 -14.51
N PRO A 40 -4.69 -4.19 -14.70
CA PRO A 40 -3.95 -3.85 -15.92
C PRO A 40 -4.72 -4.30 -17.16
N SER A 41 -4.69 -3.50 -18.22
CA SER A 41 -5.23 -3.90 -19.53
C SER A 41 -4.36 -4.98 -20.18
N THR A 42 -4.89 -5.64 -21.21
CA THR A 42 -4.14 -6.65 -21.96
C THR A 42 -2.86 -6.05 -22.52
N GLU A 43 -2.92 -4.84 -23.09
CA GLU A 43 -1.77 -4.14 -23.66
C GLU A 43 -0.69 -3.85 -22.59
N GLN A 44 -1.09 -3.52 -21.37
CA GLN A 44 -0.15 -3.35 -20.25
C GLN A 44 0.52 -4.68 -19.86
N LEU A 45 -0.24 -5.78 -19.85
CA LEU A 45 0.30 -7.11 -19.55
C LEU A 45 1.24 -7.60 -20.65
N ASP A 46 0.95 -7.29 -21.90
CA ASP A 46 1.78 -7.65 -23.07
C ASP A 46 3.19 -7.04 -23.00
N LEU A 47 3.38 -5.92 -22.29
CA LEU A 47 4.71 -5.34 -22.07
C LEU A 47 5.66 -6.31 -21.36
N GLY A 48 5.13 -7.19 -20.51
CA GLY A 48 5.91 -8.18 -19.76
C GLY A 48 6.15 -9.50 -20.52
N MET A 49 5.51 -9.73 -21.66
CA MET A 49 5.57 -11.03 -22.34
C MET A 49 6.97 -11.45 -22.79
N GLY A 50 7.84 -10.47 -23.08
CA GLY A 50 9.24 -10.75 -23.39
C GLY A 50 10.01 -11.47 -22.28
N LEU A 51 9.58 -11.33 -21.03
CA LEU A 51 10.20 -12.02 -19.88
C LEU A 51 10.10 -13.53 -19.96
N LEU A 52 9.04 -14.07 -20.61
CA LEU A 52 8.86 -15.51 -20.78
C LEU A 52 9.93 -16.14 -21.66
N ASN A 53 10.59 -15.35 -22.50
CA ASN A 53 11.65 -15.79 -23.42
C ASN A 53 13.04 -15.31 -22.97
N ALA A 54 13.15 -14.69 -21.80
CA ALA A 54 14.43 -14.19 -21.30
C ALA A 54 15.33 -15.31 -20.77
N ILE A 55 14.76 -16.45 -20.45
CA ILE A 55 15.45 -17.65 -19.95
C ILE A 55 15.00 -18.85 -20.77
N ASP A 56 15.96 -19.65 -21.24
CA ASP A 56 15.76 -20.89 -22.00
C ASP A 56 16.66 -21.99 -21.46
N ALA A 57 16.67 -23.14 -22.15
CA ALA A 57 17.47 -24.31 -21.76
C ALA A 57 19.00 -24.08 -21.85
N GLU A 58 19.43 -23.10 -22.61
CA GLU A 58 20.85 -22.76 -22.82
C GLU A 58 21.31 -21.64 -21.89
N SER A 59 20.38 -21.03 -21.15
CA SER A 59 20.67 -19.94 -20.25
C SER A 59 21.49 -20.38 -19.03
N LEU A 60 22.42 -19.55 -18.59
CA LEU A 60 23.17 -19.79 -17.36
C LEU A 60 22.23 -19.69 -16.15
N MET A 61 21.94 -20.81 -15.52
CA MET A 61 21.06 -20.91 -14.34
C MET A 61 21.83 -20.71 -13.03
N GLN A 62 22.77 -19.78 -13.01
CA GLN A 62 23.60 -19.50 -11.84
C GLN A 62 23.61 -18.01 -11.54
N ALA A 63 23.29 -17.66 -10.28
CA ALA A 63 23.44 -16.32 -9.78
C ALA A 63 24.92 -15.92 -9.62
N GLU A 64 25.22 -14.63 -9.52
CA GLU A 64 26.59 -14.12 -9.40
C GLU A 64 27.36 -14.65 -8.18
N ASN A 65 26.65 -15.03 -7.13
CA ASN A 65 27.23 -15.68 -5.95
C ASN A 65 27.45 -17.19 -6.10
N GLY A 66 27.25 -17.74 -7.28
CA GLY A 66 27.41 -19.15 -7.58
C GLY A 66 26.21 -20.05 -7.25
N LEU A 67 25.13 -19.50 -6.73
CA LEU A 67 23.92 -20.27 -6.41
C LEU A 67 23.25 -20.75 -7.72
N ASP A 68 22.99 -22.05 -7.84
CA ASP A 68 22.17 -22.60 -8.92
C ASP A 68 20.69 -22.24 -8.65
N THR A 69 20.15 -21.39 -9.50
CA THR A 69 18.79 -20.85 -9.34
C THR A 69 17.68 -21.89 -9.48
N ARG A 70 18.00 -23.09 -9.94
CA ARG A 70 17.08 -24.25 -10.01
C ARG A 70 16.99 -25.01 -8.69
N ASN A 71 17.88 -24.72 -7.74
CA ASN A 71 17.96 -25.41 -6.47
C ASN A 71 17.37 -24.56 -5.34
N TYR A 72 17.08 -25.20 -4.21
CA TYR A 72 16.64 -24.54 -2.99
C TYR A 72 17.86 -24.02 -2.17
N GLY A 73 17.60 -23.20 -1.16
CA GLY A 73 18.61 -22.76 -0.16
C GLY A 73 18.82 -21.24 -0.09
N GLY A 74 18.37 -20.48 -1.07
CA GLY A 74 18.31 -19.02 -0.97
C GLY A 74 17.04 -18.58 -0.23
N LEU A 75 17.19 -17.92 0.93
CA LEU A 75 16.05 -17.57 1.78
C LEU A 75 15.50 -16.16 1.52
N ASP A 76 16.28 -15.28 0.95
CA ASP A 76 16.00 -13.84 0.87
C ASP A 76 16.17 -13.26 -0.55
N GLY A 77 16.36 -14.12 -1.54
CA GLY A 77 16.53 -13.76 -2.93
C GLY A 77 17.98 -13.79 -3.42
N ILE A 78 18.16 -13.86 -4.74
CA ILE A 78 19.47 -13.79 -5.37
C ILE A 78 19.99 -12.33 -5.35
N PRO A 79 21.32 -12.12 -5.34
CA PRO A 79 21.90 -10.78 -5.23
C PRO A 79 21.42 -9.81 -6.29
N GLU A 80 21.23 -10.27 -7.53
CA GLU A 80 20.74 -9.47 -8.64
C GLU A 80 19.33 -8.94 -8.39
N ALA A 81 18.43 -9.80 -7.91
CA ALA A 81 17.05 -9.40 -7.60
C ALA A 81 17.01 -8.43 -6.40
N LYS A 82 17.85 -8.67 -5.39
CA LYS A 82 17.96 -7.76 -4.23
C LYS A 82 18.44 -6.38 -4.66
N ARG A 83 19.43 -6.27 -5.55
CA ARG A 83 19.90 -4.97 -6.08
C ARG A 83 18.83 -4.27 -6.92
N LEU A 84 18.13 -5.02 -7.77
CA LEU A 84 17.04 -4.45 -8.58
C LEU A 84 15.96 -3.82 -7.69
N MET A 85 15.49 -4.59 -6.70
CA MET A 85 14.45 -4.12 -5.80
C MET A 85 14.96 -3.02 -4.85
N ALA A 86 16.22 -3.05 -4.44
CA ALA A 86 16.84 -2.02 -3.64
C ALA A 86 16.83 -0.66 -4.34
N GLY A 87 17.05 -0.64 -5.67
CA GLY A 87 16.96 0.59 -6.48
C GLY A 87 15.53 1.15 -6.54
N ILE A 88 14.51 0.28 -6.60
CA ILE A 88 13.10 0.72 -6.59
C ILE A 88 12.67 1.22 -5.21
N MET A 89 13.17 0.58 -4.16
CA MET A 89 12.80 0.89 -2.77
C MET A 89 13.68 1.96 -2.12
N GLU A 90 14.74 2.42 -2.81
CA GLU A 90 15.72 3.38 -2.32
C GLU A 90 16.38 2.95 -0.99
N VAL A 91 16.68 1.66 -0.88
CA VAL A 91 17.32 1.05 0.30
C VAL A 91 18.59 0.30 -0.10
N LYS A 92 19.32 -0.24 0.88
CA LYS A 92 20.50 -1.09 0.60
C LYS A 92 20.04 -2.52 0.27
N PRO A 93 20.75 -3.24 -0.62
CA PRO A 93 20.40 -4.64 -0.97
C PRO A 93 20.29 -5.57 0.23
N GLU A 94 21.08 -5.34 1.31
CA GLU A 94 21.03 -6.13 2.55
C GLU A 94 19.72 -5.96 3.32
N GLN A 95 18.97 -4.89 3.04
CA GLN A 95 17.66 -4.62 3.64
C GLN A 95 16.50 -5.22 2.84
N VAL A 96 16.79 -5.83 1.68
CA VAL A 96 15.77 -6.41 0.79
C VAL A 96 15.67 -7.91 1.04
N ILE A 97 14.42 -8.36 1.18
CA ILE A 97 14.03 -9.77 1.14
C ILE A 97 13.08 -9.94 -0.05
N VAL A 98 13.50 -10.74 -1.02
CA VAL A 98 12.65 -11.09 -2.17
C VAL A 98 11.83 -12.32 -1.81
N CYS A 99 10.52 -12.16 -1.82
CA CYS A 99 9.58 -13.24 -1.50
C CYS A 99 8.54 -13.38 -2.63
N GLY A 100 7.42 -14.03 -2.35
CA GLY A 100 6.37 -14.26 -3.35
C GLY A 100 5.76 -12.97 -3.92
N ASN A 101 4.98 -13.11 -4.97
CA ASN A 101 4.38 -12.01 -5.73
C ASN A 101 3.15 -11.35 -5.09
N SER A 102 2.76 -11.75 -3.89
CA SER A 102 1.62 -11.19 -3.18
C SER A 102 2.07 -10.43 -1.93
N SER A 103 2.06 -9.09 -1.99
CA SER A 103 2.36 -8.25 -0.83
C SER A 103 1.40 -8.50 0.33
N LEU A 104 0.12 -8.82 0.04
CA LEU A 104 -0.86 -9.14 1.06
C LEU A 104 -0.47 -10.39 1.87
N ASN A 105 0.05 -11.44 1.21
CA ASN A 105 0.56 -12.63 1.92
C ASN A 105 1.76 -12.26 2.80
N THR A 106 2.67 -11.44 2.30
CA THR A 106 3.82 -10.96 3.08
C THR A 106 3.38 -10.19 4.32
N MET A 107 2.40 -9.29 4.17
CA MET A 107 1.84 -8.53 5.30
C MET A 107 1.13 -9.44 6.31
N TYR A 108 0.36 -10.41 5.81
CA TYR A 108 -0.24 -11.43 6.67
C TYR A 108 0.82 -12.19 7.46
N ASP A 109 1.89 -12.66 6.81
CA ASP A 109 2.99 -13.36 7.47
C ASP A 109 3.69 -12.48 8.51
N MET A 110 3.87 -11.19 8.22
CA MET A 110 4.46 -10.26 9.19
C MET A 110 3.57 -10.08 10.42
N VAL A 111 2.25 -9.92 10.26
CA VAL A 111 1.33 -9.88 11.41
C VAL A 111 1.35 -11.21 12.17
N ALA A 112 1.30 -12.35 11.46
CA ALA A 112 1.39 -13.67 12.08
C ALA A 112 2.68 -13.86 12.91
N ARG A 113 3.82 -13.37 12.41
CA ARG A 113 5.10 -13.38 13.15
C ARG A 113 5.01 -12.51 14.41
N GLY A 114 4.43 -11.34 14.34
CA GLY A 114 4.15 -10.51 15.52
C GLY A 114 3.30 -11.24 16.55
N MET A 115 2.23 -11.91 16.09
CA MET A 115 1.34 -12.69 16.96
C MET A 115 2.05 -13.87 17.62
N LEU A 116 2.86 -14.62 16.88
CA LEU A 116 3.45 -15.88 17.36
C LEU A 116 4.81 -15.71 18.02
N LEU A 117 5.64 -14.81 17.52
CA LEU A 117 7.05 -14.68 17.93
C LEU A 117 7.36 -13.35 18.62
N GLY A 118 6.54 -12.32 18.39
CA GLY A 118 6.85 -10.93 18.79
C GLY A 118 7.91 -10.29 17.89
N TYR A 119 8.16 -9.00 18.13
CA TYR A 119 9.21 -8.24 17.45
C TYR A 119 10.18 -7.64 18.46
N MET A 120 11.43 -7.46 18.07
CA MET A 120 12.47 -6.80 18.86
C MET A 120 12.71 -7.44 20.24
N GLY A 121 12.39 -8.72 20.40
CA GLY A 121 12.49 -9.43 21.68
C GLY A 121 11.36 -9.16 22.66
N GLU A 122 10.34 -8.42 22.24
CA GLU A 122 9.14 -8.16 23.04
C GLU A 122 8.19 -9.38 23.04
N THR A 123 7.23 -9.36 23.96
CA THR A 123 6.25 -10.45 24.11
C THR A 123 5.45 -10.66 22.83
N PRO A 124 5.26 -11.92 22.38
CA PRO A 124 4.35 -12.23 21.27
C PRO A 124 2.97 -11.62 21.46
N TRP A 125 2.45 -10.98 20.42
CA TRP A 125 1.20 -10.23 20.51
C TRP A 125 0.01 -11.09 20.95
N ALA A 126 -0.02 -12.38 20.57
CA ALA A 126 -1.06 -13.31 21.01
C ALA A 126 -1.07 -13.57 22.53
N LYS A 127 -0.03 -13.16 23.26
CA LYS A 127 0.05 -13.29 24.72
C LYS A 127 -0.28 -11.98 25.45
N LEU A 128 -0.56 -10.93 24.72
CA LEU A 128 -0.99 -9.64 25.28
C LEU A 128 -2.50 -9.63 25.47
N ASP A 129 -2.96 -8.92 26.47
CA ASP A 129 -4.39 -8.77 26.74
C ASP A 129 -5.09 -8.04 25.58
N LYS A 130 -4.39 -7.15 24.91
CA LYS A 130 -4.94 -6.34 23.81
C LYS A 130 -3.87 -5.97 22.81
N VAL A 131 -4.25 -6.04 21.52
CA VAL A 131 -3.43 -5.56 20.40
C VAL A 131 -4.32 -4.67 19.54
N LYS A 132 -3.79 -3.53 19.12
CA LYS A 132 -4.48 -2.55 18.30
C LYS A 132 -3.66 -2.14 17.09
N PHE A 133 -4.33 -1.82 15.99
CA PHE A 133 -3.74 -1.22 14.79
C PHE A 133 -4.46 0.05 14.43
N LEU A 134 -3.71 1.04 13.98
CA LEU A 134 -4.25 2.22 13.34
C LEU A 134 -4.60 1.90 11.89
N CYS A 135 -5.82 2.23 11.53
CA CYS A 135 -6.41 1.96 10.22
C CYS A 135 -6.86 3.28 9.58
N PRO A 136 -6.02 3.91 8.74
CA PRO A 136 -6.44 5.08 7.98
C PRO A 136 -7.62 4.78 7.06
N VAL A 137 -8.70 5.58 7.18
CA VAL A 137 -9.96 5.36 6.47
C VAL A 137 -10.41 6.63 5.74
N PRO A 138 -10.88 6.50 4.48
CA PRO A 138 -10.96 5.30 3.63
C PRO A 138 -9.57 4.69 3.35
N GLY A 139 -9.47 3.34 3.32
CA GLY A 139 -8.22 2.62 3.12
C GLY A 139 -8.41 1.29 2.39
N TYR A 140 -7.33 0.55 2.21
CA TYR A 140 -7.39 -0.74 1.53
C TYR A 140 -7.99 -1.82 2.43
N ASP A 141 -9.17 -2.28 2.07
CA ASP A 141 -9.98 -3.21 2.87
C ASP A 141 -9.29 -4.54 3.21
N ARG A 142 -8.34 -4.99 2.36
CA ARG A 142 -7.60 -6.23 2.60
C ARG A 142 -6.63 -6.13 3.77
N HIS A 143 -6.05 -4.97 4.02
CA HIS A 143 -5.26 -4.71 5.23
C HIS A 143 -6.13 -4.90 6.48
N PHE A 144 -7.33 -4.34 6.44
CA PHE A 144 -8.26 -4.44 7.57
C PHE A 144 -8.73 -5.88 7.79
N ALA A 145 -8.93 -6.64 6.70
CA ALA A 145 -9.26 -8.06 6.79
C ALA A 145 -8.15 -8.90 7.46
N VAL A 146 -6.86 -8.54 7.26
CA VAL A 146 -5.75 -9.18 7.99
C VAL A 146 -5.84 -8.88 9.48
N THR A 147 -6.08 -7.63 9.86
CA THR A 147 -6.24 -7.22 11.26
C THR A 147 -7.42 -7.92 11.93
N GLU A 148 -8.56 -7.96 11.25
CA GLU A 148 -9.77 -8.64 11.71
C GLU A 148 -9.53 -10.15 11.92
N HIS A 149 -8.84 -10.79 10.96
CA HIS A 149 -8.53 -12.23 11.04
C HIS A 149 -7.77 -12.62 12.32
N PHE A 150 -6.85 -11.76 12.75
CA PHE A 150 -6.08 -12.00 13.99
C PHE A 150 -6.76 -11.47 15.25
N GLY A 151 -7.97 -10.95 15.17
CA GLY A 151 -8.70 -10.38 16.32
C GLY A 151 -8.05 -9.09 16.86
N VAL A 152 -7.28 -8.40 16.05
CA VAL A 152 -6.64 -7.14 16.41
C VAL A 152 -7.68 -6.01 16.38
N GLU A 153 -7.76 -5.19 17.42
CA GLU A 153 -8.65 -4.05 17.48
C GLU A 153 -8.21 -2.97 16.48
N MET A 154 -9.13 -2.53 15.65
CA MET A 154 -8.88 -1.50 14.64
C MET A 154 -9.33 -0.13 15.15
N ILE A 155 -8.40 0.83 15.14
CA ILE A 155 -8.67 2.23 15.43
C ILE A 155 -8.71 2.99 14.11
N ASN A 156 -9.87 3.52 13.76
CA ASN A 156 -10.01 4.33 12.56
C ASN A 156 -9.30 5.67 12.72
N VAL A 157 -8.46 6.00 11.76
CA VAL A 157 -7.80 7.31 11.63
C VAL A 157 -8.33 7.99 10.37
N PRO A 158 -8.87 9.20 10.42
CA PRO A 158 -9.35 9.90 9.24
C PRO A 158 -8.21 10.12 8.22
N MET A 159 -8.52 9.91 6.93
CA MET A 159 -7.65 10.34 5.84
C MET A 159 -7.94 11.80 5.51
N THR A 160 -6.88 12.58 5.37
CA THR A 160 -6.88 13.97 4.87
C THR A 160 -6.37 14.01 3.43
N VAL A 161 -6.28 15.20 2.84
CA VAL A 161 -5.65 15.38 1.50
C VAL A 161 -4.16 15.08 1.50
N ASP A 162 -3.52 15.07 2.67
CA ASP A 162 -2.08 14.84 2.87
C ASP A 162 -1.76 13.45 3.47
N GLY A 163 -2.74 12.54 3.50
CA GLY A 163 -2.60 11.21 4.12
C GLY A 163 -3.37 11.11 5.42
N PRO A 164 -2.98 10.22 6.36
CA PRO A 164 -3.67 10.06 7.64
C PRO A 164 -3.55 11.32 8.50
N ASP A 165 -4.55 11.56 9.35
CA ASP A 165 -4.48 12.59 10.37
C ASP A 165 -3.31 12.32 11.31
N MET A 166 -2.18 12.98 11.05
CA MET A 166 -0.94 12.75 11.77
C MET A 166 -0.99 13.26 13.21
N ASP A 167 -1.80 14.24 13.53
CA ASP A 167 -1.95 14.72 14.92
C ASP A 167 -2.58 13.61 15.77
N MET A 168 -3.62 12.97 15.24
CA MET A 168 -4.23 11.81 15.87
C MET A 168 -3.28 10.60 15.95
N VAL A 169 -2.54 10.30 14.87
CA VAL A 169 -1.57 9.19 14.85
C VAL A 169 -0.52 9.38 15.94
N GLU A 170 0.14 10.55 15.99
CA GLU A 170 1.19 10.87 16.95
C GLU A 170 0.69 10.79 18.40
N GLU A 171 -0.51 11.33 18.66
CA GLU A 171 -1.11 11.29 19.99
C GLU A 171 -1.38 9.86 20.44
N LEU A 172 -2.01 9.04 19.58
CA LEU A 172 -2.41 7.68 19.93
C LEU A 172 -1.20 6.77 20.15
N VAL A 173 -0.22 6.77 19.24
CA VAL A 173 0.95 5.89 19.37
C VAL A 173 1.85 6.25 20.55
N ALA A 174 1.88 7.53 20.96
CA ALA A 174 2.67 7.97 22.09
C ALA A 174 2.06 7.58 23.45
N LYS A 175 0.74 7.33 23.50
CA LYS A 175 0.01 7.11 24.76
C LYS A 175 -0.39 5.67 25.02
N ASP A 176 -0.50 4.85 23.97
CA ASP A 176 -1.05 3.49 24.06
C ASP A 176 -0.07 2.46 23.50
N ASP A 177 0.54 1.69 24.40
CA ASP A 177 1.48 0.62 24.05
C ASP A 177 0.83 -0.65 23.51
N ALA A 178 -0.51 -0.74 23.54
CA ALA A 178 -1.25 -1.77 22.84
C ALA A 178 -1.31 -1.56 21.32
N ILE A 179 -1.01 -0.35 20.83
CA ILE A 179 -0.97 -0.04 19.41
C ILE A 179 0.35 -0.58 18.82
N LYS A 180 0.25 -1.63 18.02
CA LYS A 180 1.40 -2.36 17.47
C LYS A 180 1.68 -2.07 16.01
N GLY A 181 0.76 -1.42 15.31
CA GLY A 181 0.97 -1.14 13.90
C GLY A 181 0.05 -0.08 13.32
N ILE A 182 0.43 0.39 12.13
CA ILE A 182 -0.37 1.24 11.26
C ILE A 182 -0.25 0.75 9.82
N TRP A 183 -1.37 0.75 9.09
CA TRP A 183 -1.39 0.49 7.65
C TRP A 183 -1.22 1.77 6.85
N CYS A 184 -0.32 1.77 5.87
CA CYS A 184 -0.09 2.92 5.01
C CYS A 184 -0.02 2.49 3.54
N VAL A 185 -0.67 3.25 2.65
CA VAL A 185 -0.49 3.18 1.20
C VAL A 185 -0.07 4.59 0.75
N PRO A 186 1.25 4.89 0.76
CA PRO A 186 1.74 6.28 0.71
C PRO A 186 1.64 6.92 -0.67
N LYS A 187 1.78 6.15 -1.75
CA LYS A 187 1.65 6.64 -3.13
C LYS A 187 0.41 6.03 -3.78
N TYR A 188 -0.45 6.94 -4.23
CA TYR A 188 -1.73 6.63 -4.88
C TYR A 188 -2.61 5.75 -4.01
N SER A 189 -2.88 6.23 -2.77
CA SER A 189 -3.64 5.46 -1.76
C SER A 189 -4.92 4.86 -2.35
N ASN A 190 -5.21 3.63 -1.98
CA ASN A 190 -6.45 2.96 -2.37
C ASN A 190 -7.50 3.14 -1.26
N PRO A 191 -8.69 3.76 -1.52
CA PRO A 191 -9.27 4.07 -2.85
C PRO A 191 -9.07 5.52 -3.34
N GLN A 192 -8.46 6.42 -2.58
CA GLN A 192 -8.55 7.86 -2.80
C GLN A 192 -7.50 8.43 -3.77
N GLY A 193 -6.43 7.71 -4.06
CA GLY A 193 -5.34 8.18 -4.91
C GLY A 193 -4.44 9.26 -4.27
N ILE A 194 -4.53 9.43 -2.95
CA ILE A 194 -3.74 10.42 -2.20
C ILE A 194 -2.27 10.01 -2.21
N VAL A 195 -1.38 10.99 -2.38
CA VAL A 195 0.06 10.86 -2.19
C VAL A 195 0.43 11.56 -0.89
N TYR A 196 1.17 10.87 -0.01
CA TYR A 196 1.65 11.48 1.22
C TYR A 196 2.78 12.44 0.90
N PRO A 197 2.64 13.74 1.24
CA PRO A 197 3.72 14.70 1.05
C PRO A 197 4.88 14.40 2.02
N ASP A 198 6.03 14.95 1.69
CA ASP A 198 7.26 14.82 2.48
C ASP A 198 7.08 15.10 3.97
N ASP A 199 6.26 16.09 4.32
CA ASP A 199 6.02 16.42 5.73
C ASP A 199 5.28 15.30 6.46
N THR A 200 4.28 14.68 5.84
CA THR A 200 3.61 13.49 6.40
C THR A 200 4.59 12.33 6.55
N VAL A 201 5.44 12.07 5.54
CA VAL A 201 6.46 11.01 5.60
C VAL A 201 7.46 11.28 6.72
N ARG A 202 7.94 12.52 6.87
CA ARG A 202 8.87 12.91 7.95
C ARG A 202 8.22 12.77 9.33
N ARG A 203 6.96 13.17 9.49
CA ARG A 203 6.20 12.97 10.74
C ARG A 203 6.05 11.49 11.04
N MET A 204 5.71 10.66 10.04
CA MET A 204 5.60 9.22 10.20
C MET A 204 6.94 8.59 10.65
N ALA A 205 8.05 9.00 10.04
CA ALA A 205 9.37 8.53 10.41
C ALA A 205 9.83 9.02 11.80
N ALA A 206 9.30 10.13 12.27
CA ALA A 206 9.64 10.74 13.56
C ALA A 206 8.75 10.25 14.73
N LEU A 207 7.79 9.35 14.49
CA LEU A 207 6.90 8.80 15.51
C LEU A 207 7.69 8.27 16.72
N LYS A 208 7.14 8.49 17.90
CA LYS A 208 7.69 7.99 19.18
C LYS A 208 6.67 7.08 19.87
N PRO A 209 6.49 5.85 19.36
CA PRO A 209 5.52 4.95 19.93
C PRO A 209 5.86 4.53 21.36
N ALA A 210 4.83 4.41 22.21
CA ALA A 210 4.96 3.79 23.52
C ALA A 210 5.34 2.29 23.41
N ALA A 211 4.84 1.61 22.37
CA ALA A 211 5.20 0.24 22.04
C ALA A 211 6.56 0.17 21.32
N LYS A 212 7.56 -0.49 21.89
CA LYS A 212 8.88 -0.70 21.25
C LYS A 212 8.81 -1.54 20.00
N ASP A 213 7.82 -2.41 19.91
CA ASP A 213 7.55 -3.33 18.83
C ASP A 213 6.51 -2.78 17.81
N PHE A 214 6.19 -1.50 17.87
CA PHE A 214 5.36 -0.82 16.85
C PHE A 214 5.96 -0.93 15.46
N ARG A 215 5.12 -1.18 14.44
CA ARG A 215 5.53 -1.31 13.03
C ARG A 215 4.67 -0.46 12.11
N ILE A 216 5.32 0.17 11.15
CA ILE A 216 4.66 0.83 10.02
C ILE A 216 4.64 -0.16 8.87
N PHE A 217 3.45 -0.58 8.44
CA PHE A 217 3.25 -1.39 7.25
C PHE A 217 3.10 -0.43 6.06
N TRP A 218 4.21 -0.26 5.34
CA TRP A 218 4.35 0.71 4.26
C TRP A 218 4.13 0.01 2.92
N ASP A 219 2.85 -0.11 2.49
CA ASP A 219 2.47 -0.76 1.25
C ASP A 219 2.67 0.19 0.07
N ASN A 220 3.82 0.12 -0.55
CA ASN A 220 4.18 0.95 -1.68
C ASN A 220 3.90 0.27 -3.04
N ALA A 221 2.73 -0.36 -3.16
CA ALA A 221 2.31 -1.15 -4.31
C ALA A 221 2.36 -0.37 -5.63
N TYR A 222 2.17 0.95 -5.58
CA TYR A 222 2.08 1.81 -6.76
C TYR A 222 3.29 2.72 -6.94
N ALA A 223 4.39 2.44 -6.27
CA ALA A 223 5.59 3.31 -6.25
C ALA A 223 6.11 3.73 -7.62
N VAL A 224 5.94 2.86 -8.62
CA VAL A 224 6.42 3.07 -10.01
C VAL A 224 5.29 3.25 -11.04
N HIS A 225 4.04 3.37 -10.59
CA HIS A 225 2.86 3.49 -11.47
C HIS A 225 2.38 4.93 -11.58
N HIS A 226 3.29 5.82 -11.94
CA HIS A 226 2.99 7.26 -12.06
C HIS A 226 1.98 7.51 -13.18
N LEU A 227 0.94 8.33 -12.89
CA LEU A 227 -0.06 8.76 -13.89
C LEU A 227 0.41 9.98 -14.68
N TYR A 228 1.28 10.79 -14.08
CA TYR A 228 1.90 11.98 -14.65
C TYR A 228 3.42 11.80 -14.64
N GLY A 229 4.23 12.83 -14.67
CA GLY A 229 5.69 12.67 -14.61
C GLY A 229 6.17 12.05 -13.28
N ALA A 230 7.32 11.37 -13.29
CA ALA A 230 7.92 10.76 -12.09
C ALA A 230 8.34 11.78 -11.02
N GLU A 231 8.34 13.07 -11.35
CA GLU A 231 8.80 14.17 -10.50
C GLU A 231 7.71 14.74 -9.59
N GLU A 232 6.47 14.26 -9.69
CA GLU A 232 5.33 14.76 -8.92
C GLU A 232 5.02 13.92 -7.67
N GLY A 233 6.05 13.55 -6.89
CA GLY A 233 5.80 12.80 -5.66
C GLY A 233 7.00 12.60 -4.78
#